data_3ecaf2b90ffb293ace461129c3e176b4
#
_entry.id   3ecaf2b90ffb293ace461129c3e176b4
#
_cell.length_a   1.000
_cell.length_b   1.000
_cell.length_c   1.000
_cell.angle_alpha   90.00
_cell.angle_beta   90.00
_cell.angle_gamma   90.00
#
_symmetry.space_group_name_H-M   'P 1'
#
loop_
_entity.id
_entity.type
_entity.pdbx_description
1 polymer ?
#
loop_
_entity_poly.entity_id
_entity_poly.type
_entity_poly.pdbx_seq_one_letter_code
_entity_poly.pdbx_strand_id
1 'polypeptide(L)'
;MELIGSLAFGEDGDFSVVPYYPQKTAVGEAEQKFFRRSTPERHGISSARIYNMLCELEREGRANIHSLMVFSGGEVISECSAPGYDVTGWHVSHSMAKTVTGMIVGILVGEGLIDTEMRLVDIFPEIPTRDKKFPDIKICHLLSMTAGVEFAEAGVVTETDWTETFFSSAVRFVPGSRFAYNSMNSYILARVCERVSGRPFGSLAREKFFAPLGIRSYLWEKGPEGVEKGGWGLYMSPESWGRLGIMMMNGGVFMGRRILPEEWVRESTVERAVVPEINGNFNYGYHLWVSREGGEVLFNGMLGQNLWICPKNGVMVVMTGGNNELFQASAALEIIRAYLGGEIKDEAHRGDLELLRQKERSFFHCRRWVKPDRGQRGIFSRLGLGGGFDFKWYGLIGEYALTKNRAGMLPLVMRAMQNNFSGGLEQISVKRLGRELVLSYRESGEEYILRLGTRGYERNTVELRGEKYLVLAMGEAGWSRQGQREYRIELLLPETASVRRISIRRGRGETIIMDMSELPNDRLIETMIESYSATYPKLGIGLDIIDKRIGKGAINEGMRRVFSPTILGIDTSLPGYRAFIENENKKTAEANRRSRPIKNIIDRLFSEREKPEKQGKM
;
A
#
# COMPACT_ATOMS: atom_id res chain seq x y z
N MET A 1 19.12 1.75 -4.78
CA MET A 1 19.90 2.93 -4.29
C MET A 1 19.86 4.08 -5.29
N GLU A 2 20.07 3.82 -6.56
CA GLU A 2 20.02 4.82 -7.63
C GLU A 2 18.66 5.55 -7.70
N LEU A 3 17.55 4.82 -7.62
CA LEU A 3 16.21 5.40 -7.54
C LEU A 3 16.01 6.27 -6.28
N ILE A 4 16.48 5.82 -5.11
CA ILE A 4 16.39 6.60 -3.86
C ILE A 4 17.25 7.87 -4.00
N GLY A 5 18.45 7.76 -4.57
CA GLY A 5 19.32 8.89 -4.85
C GLY A 5 18.69 9.87 -5.85
N SER A 6 18.07 9.36 -6.91
CA SER A 6 17.33 10.17 -7.88
C SER A 6 16.13 10.87 -7.25
N LEU A 7 15.33 10.17 -6.43
CA LEU A 7 14.21 10.75 -5.70
C LEU A 7 14.63 11.83 -4.70
N ALA A 8 15.67 11.54 -3.90
CA ALA A 8 16.12 12.45 -2.83
C ALA A 8 16.91 13.67 -3.33
N PHE A 9 17.75 13.50 -4.36
CA PHE A 9 18.77 14.48 -4.75
C PHE A 9 18.80 14.82 -6.26
N GLY A 10 18.02 14.15 -7.10
CA GLY A 10 17.97 14.42 -8.52
C GLY A 10 17.46 15.84 -8.85
N GLU A 11 17.93 16.44 -9.94
CA GLU A 11 17.50 17.79 -10.36
C GLU A 11 16.20 17.78 -11.15
N ASP A 12 15.98 16.76 -11.95
CA ASP A 12 14.79 16.58 -12.80
C ASP A 12 14.18 15.20 -12.59
N GLY A 13 12.84 15.14 -12.66
CA GLY A 13 12.08 13.90 -12.52
C GLY A 13 12.17 13.00 -13.76
N ASP A 14 13.34 12.93 -14.42
CA ASP A 14 13.56 11.98 -15.49
C ASP A 14 13.80 10.60 -14.90
N PHE A 15 12.75 9.79 -14.94
CA PHE A 15 12.75 8.37 -14.57
C PHE A 15 12.71 7.49 -15.82
N SER A 16 13.25 7.96 -16.95
CA SER A 16 13.26 7.25 -18.25
C SER A 16 13.97 5.90 -18.21
N VAL A 17 14.87 5.72 -17.22
CA VAL A 17 15.57 4.43 -16.98
C VAL A 17 14.71 3.38 -16.28
N VAL A 18 13.54 3.77 -15.76
CA VAL A 18 12.63 2.85 -15.09
C VAL A 18 11.57 2.40 -16.09
N PRO A 19 11.51 1.10 -16.43
CA PRO A 19 10.48 0.59 -17.33
C PRO A 19 9.09 0.89 -16.80
N TYR A 20 8.23 1.45 -17.64
CA TYR A 20 6.85 1.75 -17.29
C TYR A 20 5.87 1.07 -18.23
N TYR A 21 4.89 0.41 -17.65
CA TYR A 21 3.71 -0.11 -18.32
C TYR A 21 2.51 0.01 -17.36
N PRO A 22 1.31 0.33 -17.88
CA PRO A 22 0.12 0.48 -17.04
C PRO A 22 -0.23 -0.85 -16.36
N GLN A 23 -0.44 -0.82 -15.05
CA GLN A 23 -0.71 -2.00 -14.24
C GLN A 23 -2.12 -1.97 -13.67
N LYS A 24 -2.52 -0.87 -13.05
CA LYS A 24 -3.85 -0.67 -12.48
C LYS A 24 -4.79 -0.04 -13.53
N THR A 25 -5.29 -0.87 -14.46
CA THR A 25 -6.03 -0.41 -15.65
C THR A 25 -7.55 -0.25 -15.42
N ALA A 26 -8.06 -0.56 -14.24
CA ALA A 26 -9.47 -0.46 -13.90
C ALA A 26 -9.70 0.12 -12.50
N VAL A 27 -10.87 0.69 -12.30
CA VAL A 27 -11.43 1.05 -10.99
C VAL A 27 -12.43 -0.03 -10.60
N GLY A 28 -12.42 -0.43 -9.33
CA GLY A 28 -13.31 -1.46 -8.80
C GLY A 28 -14.75 -0.99 -8.68
N GLU A 29 -15.65 -1.94 -8.90
CA GLU A 29 -17.04 -1.78 -8.53
C GLU A 29 -17.27 -2.40 -7.16
N ALA A 30 -18.07 -1.75 -6.32
CA ALA A 30 -18.42 -2.27 -5.02
C ALA A 30 -19.21 -3.59 -5.16
N GLU A 31 -18.81 -4.59 -4.40
CA GLU A 31 -19.51 -5.88 -4.37
C GLU A 31 -20.77 -5.78 -3.50
N GLN A 32 -21.67 -6.75 -3.64
CA GLN A 32 -22.73 -6.94 -2.67
C GLN A 32 -22.18 -7.60 -1.40
N LYS A 33 -22.72 -7.22 -0.25
CA LYS A 33 -22.42 -7.87 1.02
C LYS A 33 -22.81 -9.35 0.95
N PHE A 34 -21.84 -10.22 1.10
CA PHE A 34 -22.03 -11.67 0.98
C PHE A 34 -22.45 -12.32 2.31
N PHE A 35 -21.76 -11.93 3.39
CA PHE A 35 -21.96 -12.57 4.69
C PHE A 35 -23.20 -12.03 5.39
N ARG A 36 -23.87 -12.91 6.16
CA ARG A 36 -24.88 -12.52 7.13
C ARG A 36 -24.23 -11.70 8.24
N ARG A 37 -24.95 -10.66 8.70
CA ARG A 37 -24.58 -9.84 9.85
C ARG A 37 -25.31 -10.35 11.08
N SER A 38 -24.58 -10.50 12.18
CA SER A 38 -25.06 -11.03 13.45
C SER A 38 -24.70 -10.08 14.60
N THR A 39 -24.95 -10.49 15.83
CA THR A 39 -24.50 -9.76 17.00
C THR A 39 -23.43 -10.58 17.73
N PRO A 40 -22.45 -9.92 18.38
CA PRO A 40 -21.41 -10.62 19.11
C PRO A 40 -21.94 -11.62 20.15
N GLU A 41 -23.02 -11.26 20.84
CA GLU A 41 -23.63 -12.05 21.90
C GLU A 41 -24.13 -13.42 21.43
N ARG A 42 -24.59 -13.52 20.17
CA ARG A 42 -24.99 -14.82 19.60
C ARG A 42 -23.82 -15.78 19.41
N HIS A 43 -22.61 -15.27 19.47
CA HIS A 43 -21.38 -16.02 19.31
C HIS A 43 -20.55 -16.09 20.61
N GLY A 44 -21.15 -15.74 21.76
CA GLY A 44 -20.48 -15.79 23.06
C GLY A 44 -19.43 -14.72 23.28
N ILE A 45 -19.46 -13.64 22.49
CA ILE A 45 -18.56 -12.49 22.58
C ILE A 45 -19.39 -11.29 23.01
N SER A 46 -18.94 -10.50 23.99
CA SER A 46 -19.67 -9.30 24.40
C SER A 46 -19.46 -8.14 23.41
N SER A 47 -20.51 -7.37 23.14
CA SER A 47 -20.39 -6.10 22.41
C SER A 47 -19.44 -5.13 23.10
N ALA A 48 -19.36 -5.13 24.43
CA ALA A 48 -18.43 -4.32 25.21
C ALA A 48 -16.96 -4.63 24.87
N ARG A 49 -16.60 -5.91 24.68
CA ARG A 49 -15.25 -6.33 24.28
C ARG A 49 -14.85 -5.71 22.96
N ILE A 50 -15.70 -5.84 21.94
CA ILE A 50 -15.44 -5.27 20.62
C ILE A 50 -15.45 -3.74 20.67
N TYR A 51 -16.37 -3.13 21.41
CA TYR A 51 -16.41 -1.68 21.61
C TYR A 51 -15.09 -1.15 22.20
N ASN A 52 -14.57 -1.81 23.25
CA ASN A 52 -13.31 -1.43 23.89
C ASN A 52 -12.13 -1.60 22.94
N MET A 53 -12.07 -2.68 22.17
CA MET A 53 -11.09 -2.90 21.12
C MET A 53 -11.10 -1.76 20.09
N LEU A 54 -12.27 -1.38 19.57
CA LEU A 54 -12.40 -0.27 18.61
C LEU A 54 -11.97 1.08 19.23
N CYS A 55 -12.26 1.30 20.51
CA CYS A 55 -11.83 2.50 21.21
C CYS A 55 -10.30 2.54 21.37
N GLU A 56 -9.65 1.41 21.65
CA GLU A 56 -8.21 1.33 21.78
C GLU A 56 -7.52 1.50 20.44
N LEU A 57 -8.01 0.86 19.37
CA LEU A 57 -7.54 1.06 18.00
C LEU A 57 -7.60 2.54 17.58
N GLU A 58 -8.65 3.27 17.94
CA GLU A 58 -8.72 4.71 17.66
C GLU A 58 -7.74 5.56 18.48
N ARG A 59 -7.39 5.13 19.69
CA ARG A 59 -6.40 5.84 20.52
C ARG A 59 -4.97 5.56 20.07
N GLU A 60 -4.70 4.39 19.49
CA GLU A 60 -3.37 4.03 18.98
C GLU A 60 -2.92 4.97 17.88
N GLY A 61 -1.89 5.77 18.17
CA GLY A 61 -1.44 6.86 17.28
C GLY A 61 -0.84 6.38 15.95
N ARG A 62 -0.34 5.13 15.91
CA ARG A 62 0.27 4.50 14.74
C ARG A 62 -0.74 3.81 13.83
N ALA A 63 -1.92 3.44 14.36
CA ALA A 63 -2.97 2.79 13.59
C ALA A 63 -3.66 3.78 12.65
N ASN A 64 -3.75 3.44 11.38
CA ASN A 64 -4.54 4.14 10.36
C ASN A 64 -5.39 3.10 9.63
N ILE A 65 -6.47 2.68 10.29
CA ILE A 65 -7.36 1.62 9.82
C ILE A 65 -8.37 2.21 8.85
N HIS A 66 -8.51 1.58 7.68
CA HIS A 66 -9.46 1.94 6.65
C HIS A 66 -10.79 1.19 6.81
N SER A 67 -10.71 -0.13 7.01
CA SER A 67 -11.87 -0.96 7.32
C SER A 67 -11.47 -2.11 8.25
N LEU A 68 -12.45 -2.60 9.00
CA LEU A 68 -12.29 -3.74 9.89
C LEU A 68 -13.58 -4.55 9.91
N MET A 69 -13.44 -5.87 9.75
CA MET A 69 -14.54 -6.83 9.87
C MET A 69 -14.14 -7.92 10.86
N VAL A 70 -14.98 -8.20 11.83
CA VAL A 70 -14.81 -9.29 12.80
C VAL A 70 -15.83 -10.37 12.48
N PHE A 71 -15.35 -11.60 12.34
CA PHE A 71 -16.18 -12.77 12.03
C PHE A 71 -16.16 -13.76 13.18
N SER A 72 -17.27 -14.41 13.40
CA SER A 72 -17.39 -15.59 14.25
C SER A 72 -18.48 -16.52 13.70
N GLY A 73 -18.23 -17.82 13.74
CA GLY A 73 -19.18 -18.82 13.23
C GLY A 73 -19.59 -18.63 11.76
N GLY A 74 -18.75 -18.00 10.93
CA GLY A 74 -19.06 -17.71 9.52
C GLY A 74 -19.93 -16.48 9.27
N GLU A 75 -20.31 -15.72 10.32
CA GLU A 75 -21.08 -14.49 10.25
C GLU A 75 -20.22 -13.28 10.64
N VAL A 76 -20.56 -12.10 10.11
CA VAL A 76 -19.93 -10.83 10.52
C VAL A 76 -20.61 -10.33 11.80
N ILE A 77 -19.88 -10.26 12.89
CA ILE A 77 -20.39 -9.80 14.19
C ILE A 77 -20.12 -8.32 14.46
N SER A 78 -19.12 -7.75 13.78
CA SER A 78 -18.81 -6.32 13.79
C SER A 78 -18.17 -5.89 12.48
N GLU A 79 -18.57 -4.74 11.96
CA GLU A 79 -17.92 -4.12 10.80
C GLU A 79 -17.90 -2.61 10.94
N CYS A 80 -16.78 -2.00 10.55
CA CYS A 80 -16.67 -0.56 10.50
C CYS A 80 -15.67 -0.12 9.43
N SER A 81 -15.85 1.10 8.94
CA SER A 81 -14.96 1.73 7.97
C SER A 81 -14.71 3.18 8.32
N ALA A 82 -13.48 3.63 8.11
CA ALA A 82 -13.15 5.05 8.17
C ALA A 82 -13.88 5.80 7.04
N PRO A 83 -14.08 7.13 7.19
CA PRO A 83 -14.76 7.91 6.17
C PRO A 83 -14.13 7.79 4.78
N GLY A 84 -14.94 7.45 3.79
CA GLY A 84 -14.53 7.25 2.39
C GLY A 84 -14.11 5.83 2.04
N TYR A 85 -14.01 4.91 3.01
CA TYR A 85 -13.74 3.49 2.77
C TYR A 85 -15.01 2.64 2.95
N ASP A 86 -15.03 1.47 2.34
CA ASP A 86 -16.13 0.52 2.43
C ASP A 86 -15.60 -0.92 2.38
N VAL A 87 -16.26 -1.84 3.11
CA VAL A 87 -15.88 -3.26 3.15
C VAL A 87 -16.21 -4.02 1.84
N THR A 88 -16.99 -3.42 0.96
CA THR A 88 -17.39 -3.98 -0.34
C THR A 88 -16.54 -3.45 -1.51
N GLY A 89 -15.81 -2.36 -1.30
CA GLY A 89 -14.92 -1.76 -2.30
C GLY A 89 -13.55 -2.46 -2.39
N TRP A 90 -12.89 -2.32 -3.53
CA TRP A 90 -11.52 -2.80 -3.66
C TRP A 90 -10.59 -2.08 -2.69
N HIS A 91 -9.62 -2.84 -2.20
CA HIS A 91 -8.45 -2.33 -1.50
C HIS A 91 -7.22 -3.16 -1.90
N VAL A 92 -6.07 -2.51 -2.06
CA VAL A 92 -4.82 -3.19 -2.36
C VAL A 92 -4.43 -4.11 -1.19
N SER A 93 -4.09 -5.35 -1.50
CA SER A 93 -3.75 -6.36 -0.50
C SER A 93 -2.27 -6.40 -0.14
N HIS A 94 -1.42 -5.78 -0.97
CA HIS A 94 0.02 -5.96 -0.89
C HIS A 94 0.40 -7.44 -0.76
N SER A 95 1.21 -7.80 0.22
CA SER A 95 1.74 -9.16 0.38
C SER A 95 0.74 -10.23 0.81
N MET A 96 -0.51 -9.89 1.15
CA MET A 96 -1.54 -10.93 1.31
C MET A 96 -1.76 -11.72 0.02
N ALA A 97 -1.45 -11.14 -1.15
CA ALA A 97 -1.49 -11.83 -2.45
C ALA A 97 -0.64 -13.11 -2.48
N LYS A 98 0.48 -13.15 -1.71
CA LYS A 98 1.35 -14.34 -1.61
C LYS A 98 0.59 -15.57 -1.15
N THR A 99 -0.29 -15.41 -0.16
CA THR A 99 -1.10 -16.52 0.36
C THR A 99 -2.03 -17.06 -0.72
N VAL A 100 -2.60 -16.19 -1.57
CA VAL A 100 -3.42 -16.64 -2.73
C VAL A 100 -2.57 -17.45 -3.70
N THR A 101 -1.36 -17.01 -4.02
CA THR A 101 -0.42 -17.77 -4.87
C THR A 101 -0.07 -19.13 -4.24
N GLY A 102 0.22 -19.16 -2.94
CA GLY A 102 0.45 -20.40 -2.21
C GLY A 102 -0.76 -21.36 -2.24
N MET A 103 -1.98 -20.84 -2.16
CA MET A 103 -3.20 -21.64 -2.28
C MET A 103 -3.39 -22.21 -3.68
N ILE A 104 -3.05 -21.45 -4.74
CA ILE A 104 -3.11 -21.95 -6.12
C ILE A 104 -2.07 -23.04 -6.34
N VAL A 105 -0.85 -22.88 -5.80
CA VAL A 105 0.14 -23.96 -5.77
C VAL A 105 -0.43 -25.19 -5.09
N GLY A 106 -1.10 -25.03 -3.94
CA GLY A 106 -1.75 -26.13 -3.21
C GLY A 106 -2.82 -26.87 -3.99
N ILE A 107 -3.60 -26.14 -4.81
CA ILE A 107 -4.56 -26.78 -5.74
C ILE A 107 -3.80 -27.67 -6.74
N LEU A 108 -2.71 -27.16 -7.32
CA LEU A 108 -1.93 -27.92 -8.31
C LEU A 108 -1.16 -29.08 -7.68
N VAL A 109 -0.76 -28.97 -6.40
CA VAL A 109 -0.23 -30.11 -5.62
C VAL A 109 -1.31 -31.19 -5.45
N GLY A 110 -2.53 -30.80 -5.09
CA GLY A 110 -3.65 -31.75 -4.96
C GLY A 110 -4.06 -32.40 -6.28
N GLU A 111 -3.75 -31.78 -7.41
CA GLU A 111 -3.95 -32.33 -8.77
C GLU A 111 -2.78 -33.18 -9.25
N GLY A 112 -1.69 -33.29 -8.46
CA GLY A 112 -0.48 -34.04 -8.82
C GLY A 112 0.38 -33.35 -9.89
N LEU A 113 0.15 -32.09 -10.19
CA LEU A 113 0.93 -31.31 -11.17
C LEU A 113 2.18 -30.69 -10.56
N ILE A 114 2.20 -30.47 -9.26
CA ILE A 114 3.32 -29.93 -8.49
C ILE A 114 3.64 -30.88 -7.33
N ASP A 115 4.95 -31.14 -7.14
CA ASP A 115 5.52 -31.63 -5.90
C ASP A 115 6.40 -30.52 -5.32
N THR A 116 6.26 -30.23 -4.03
CA THR A 116 7.03 -29.18 -3.36
C THR A 116 8.54 -29.42 -3.35
N GLU A 117 8.98 -30.68 -3.58
CA GLU A 117 10.38 -31.06 -3.70
C GLU A 117 10.96 -30.88 -5.12
N MET A 118 10.14 -30.56 -6.12
CA MET A 118 10.62 -30.25 -7.47
C MET A 118 11.61 -29.08 -7.45
N ARG A 119 12.74 -29.24 -8.15
CA ARG A 119 13.75 -28.18 -8.31
C ARG A 119 13.36 -27.25 -9.45
N LEU A 120 13.67 -25.94 -9.30
CA LEU A 120 13.37 -24.96 -10.34
C LEU A 120 14.08 -25.25 -11.66
N VAL A 121 15.32 -25.75 -11.61
CA VAL A 121 16.09 -26.10 -12.82
C VAL A 121 15.50 -27.27 -13.61
N ASP A 122 14.73 -28.16 -12.98
CA ASP A 122 14.04 -29.25 -13.67
C ASP A 122 12.73 -28.74 -14.34
N ILE A 123 12.13 -27.69 -13.82
CA ILE A 123 10.92 -27.06 -14.39
C ILE A 123 11.28 -26.11 -15.54
N PHE A 124 12.42 -25.41 -15.44
CA PHE A 124 12.92 -24.44 -16.41
C PHE A 124 14.34 -24.81 -16.88
N PRO A 125 14.53 -25.96 -17.54
CA PRO A 125 15.87 -26.44 -17.94
C PRO A 125 16.55 -25.56 -18.99
N GLU A 126 15.77 -24.73 -19.70
CA GLU A 126 16.27 -23.80 -20.72
C GLU A 126 16.88 -22.51 -20.11
N ILE A 127 16.59 -22.18 -18.84
CA ILE A 127 17.09 -20.94 -18.24
C ILE A 127 18.42 -21.20 -17.54
N PRO A 128 19.51 -20.55 -17.98
CA PRO A 128 20.82 -20.78 -17.36
C PRO A 128 20.90 -20.17 -15.97
N THR A 129 21.61 -20.85 -15.07
CA THR A 129 21.89 -20.36 -13.72
C THR A 129 23.37 -20.03 -13.57
N ARG A 130 23.72 -19.02 -12.78
CA ARG A 130 25.12 -18.58 -12.55
C ARG A 130 25.68 -19.02 -11.21
N ASP A 131 24.85 -19.08 -10.17
CA ASP A 131 25.27 -19.49 -8.83
C ASP A 131 25.19 -21.01 -8.67
N LYS A 132 26.24 -21.60 -8.10
CA LYS A 132 26.34 -23.07 -7.88
C LYS A 132 25.30 -23.62 -6.92
N LYS A 133 24.70 -22.80 -6.05
CA LYS A 133 23.65 -23.17 -5.10
C LYS A 133 22.24 -23.12 -5.72
N PHE A 134 22.08 -22.42 -6.85
CA PHE A 134 20.79 -22.24 -7.47
C PHE A 134 20.09 -23.57 -7.85
N PRO A 135 20.81 -24.59 -8.38
CA PRO A 135 20.19 -25.87 -8.71
C PRO A 135 19.53 -26.62 -7.54
N ASP A 136 19.85 -26.26 -6.30
CA ASP A 136 19.27 -26.87 -5.10
C ASP A 136 17.95 -26.16 -4.66
N ILE A 137 17.53 -25.11 -5.37
CA ILE A 137 16.30 -24.40 -5.04
C ILE A 137 15.09 -25.24 -5.46
N LYS A 138 14.24 -25.54 -4.48
CA LYS A 138 12.98 -26.29 -4.63
C LYS A 138 11.77 -25.35 -4.45
N ILE A 139 10.60 -25.82 -4.86
CA ILE A 139 9.32 -25.10 -4.68
C ILE A 139 9.06 -24.82 -3.19
N CYS A 140 9.33 -25.79 -2.29
CA CYS A 140 9.18 -25.58 -0.84
C CYS A 140 10.05 -24.42 -0.32
N HIS A 141 11.24 -24.18 -0.89
CA HIS A 141 12.09 -23.05 -0.51
C HIS A 141 11.51 -21.69 -0.93
N LEU A 142 10.82 -21.62 -2.07
CA LEU A 142 10.10 -20.42 -2.48
C LEU A 142 8.91 -20.15 -1.56
N LEU A 143 8.10 -21.20 -1.29
CA LEU A 143 6.92 -21.12 -0.42
C LEU A 143 7.27 -20.71 1.01
N SER A 144 8.39 -21.17 1.55
CA SER A 144 8.84 -20.88 2.92
C SER A 144 9.75 -19.66 3.05
N MET A 145 10.01 -18.91 1.96
CA MET A 145 10.94 -17.77 1.95
C MET A 145 12.36 -18.13 2.37
N THR A 146 12.84 -19.31 1.96
CA THR A 146 14.18 -19.82 2.27
C THR A 146 15.06 -20.08 1.04
N ALA A 147 14.67 -19.57 -0.13
CA ALA A 147 15.44 -19.73 -1.37
C ALA A 147 16.78 -18.97 -1.38
N GLY A 148 16.84 -17.80 -0.74
CA GLY A 148 18.07 -17.01 -0.59
C GLY A 148 18.54 -16.26 -1.83
N VAL A 149 17.74 -16.16 -2.89
CA VAL A 149 18.07 -15.42 -4.13
C VAL A 149 18.16 -13.92 -3.86
N GLU A 150 19.19 -13.25 -4.39
CA GLU A 150 19.43 -11.83 -4.13
C GLU A 150 18.53 -10.88 -4.95
N PHE A 151 17.94 -11.31 -6.06
CA PHE A 151 16.95 -10.50 -6.79
C PHE A 151 15.64 -10.43 -6.01
N ALA A 152 15.32 -9.24 -5.55
CA ALA A 152 14.17 -8.94 -4.71
C ALA A 152 13.46 -7.66 -5.17
N GLU A 153 12.46 -7.19 -4.42
CA GLU A 153 11.56 -6.08 -4.76
C GLU A 153 12.29 -4.81 -5.19
N ALA A 154 13.46 -4.53 -4.62
CA ALA A 154 14.25 -3.34 -4.98
C ALA A 154 14.84 -3.40 -6.40
N GLY A 155 15.01 -4.61 -6.96
CA GLY A 155 15.52 -4.82 -8.32
C GLY A 155 14.45 -4.79 -9.41
N VAL A 156 13.18 -5.06 -9.07
CA VAL A 156 12.10 -5.12 -10.09
C VAL A 156 11.84 -3.78 -10.77
N VAL A 157 12.27 -2.70 -10.18
CA VAL A 157 12.06 -1.32 -10.67
C VAL A 157 12.81 -1.08 -11.98
N THR A 158 13.94 -1.76 -12.20
CA THR A 158 14.82 -1.54 -13.35
C THR A 158 14.84 -2.70 -14.34
N GLU A 159 14.28 -3.85 -13.98
CA GLU A 159 14.36 -5.06 -14.79
C GLU A 159 13.08 -5.30 -15.60
N THR A 160 13.24 -5.81 -16.82
CA THR A 160 12.13 -6.14 -17.73
C THR A 160 11.91 -7.63 -17.96
N ASP A 161 12.86 -8.47 -17.54
CA ASP A 161 12.73 -9.93 -17.49
C ASP A 161 13.04 -10.40 -16.06
N TRP A 162 11.98 -10.53 -15.27
CA TRP A 162 12.14 -10.90 -13.86
C TRP A 162 12.49 -12.37 -13.66
N THR A 163 12.05 -13.23 -14.59
CA THR A 163 12.36 -14.66 -14.53
C THR A 163 13.84 -14.89 -14.79
N GLU A 164 14.38 -14.39 -15.91
CA GLU A 164 15.80 -14.53 -16.24
C GLU A 164 16.69 -13.89 -15.16
N THR A 165 16.33 -12.68 -14.69
CA THR A 165 17.08 -12.00 -13.64
C THR A 165 17.10 -12.80 -12.34
N PHE A 166 15.98 -13.44 -11.95
CA PHE A 166 15.93 -14.31 -10.77
C PHE A 166 16.87 -15.51 -10.90
N PHE A 167 16.85 -16.21 -12.05
CA PHE A 167 17.68 -17.40 -12.30
C PHE A 167 19.18 -17.06 -12.41
N SER A 168 19.53 -15.89 -12.91
CA SER A 168 20.91 -15.43 -13.06
C SER A 168 21.49 -14.79 -11.79
N SER A 169 20.68 -14.57 -10.75
CA SER A 169 21.09 -13.89 -9.52
C SER A 169 21.87 -14.79 -8.57
N ALA A 170 22.69 -14.16 -7.70
CA ALA A 170 23.41 -14.85 -6.65
C ALA A 170 22.48 -15.43 -5.58
N VAL A 171 22.90 -16.51 -4.95
CA VAL A 171 22.20 -17.17 -3.84
C VAL A 171 23.03 -17.01 -2.56
N ARG A 172 22.51 -16.27 -1.58
CA ARG A 172 23.23 -15.81 -0.37
C ARG A 172 23.64 -16.94 0.58
N PHE A 173 22.82 -17.98 0.70
CA PHE A 173 23.01 -19.09 1.62
C PHE A 173 22.48 -20.38 1.00
N VAL A 174 22.73 -21.50 1.64
CA VAL A 174 22.19 -22.81 1.22
C VAL A 174 20.66 -22.75 1.25
N PRO A 175 19.95 -23.03 0.14
CA PRO A 175 18.49 -23.04 0.11
C PRO A 175 17.89 -23.91 1.23
N GLY A 176 16.85 -23.41 1.88
CA GLY A 176 16.22 -24.06 3.03
C GLY A 176 16.85 -23.73 4.40
N SER A 177 18.05 -23.11 4.45
CA SER A 177 18.78 -22.95 5.72
C SER A 177 18.42 -21.71 6.52
N ARG A 178 17.88 -20.66 5.89
CA ARG A 178 17.58 -19.37 6.54
C ARG A 178 16.37 -18.71 5.91
N PHE A 179 15.60 -17.99 6.71
CA PHE A 179 14.54 -17.11 6.26
C PHE A 179 15.11 -15.84 5.61
N ALA A 180 14.65 -15.52 4.41
CA ALA A 180 14.89 -14.24 3.74
C ALA A 180 13.67 -13.87 2.90
N TYR A 181 12.86 -12.95 3.41
CA TYR A 181 11.65 -12.52 2.72
C TYR A 181 11.95 -11.94 1.35
N ASN A 182 11.30 -12.47 0.32
CA ASN A 182 11.52 -12.08 -1.06
C ASN A 182 10.24 -12.28 -1.89
N SER A 183 9.62 -11.20 -2.34
CA SER A 183 8.38 -11.27 -3.12
C SER A 183 8.57 -11.90 -4.50
N MET A 184 9.80 -11.94 -5.02
CA MET A 184 10.07 -12.59 -6.30
C MET A 184 9.88 -14.11 -6.23
N ASN A 185 10.01 -14.72 -5.06
CA ASN A 185 9.64 -16.12 -4.87
C ASN A 185 8.20 -16.40 -5.31
N SER A 186 7.28 -15.48 -5.01
CA SER A 186 5.86 -15.62 -5.37
C SER A 186 5.62 -15.41 -6.86
N TYR A 187 6.38 -14.49 -7.49
CA TYR A 187 6.34 -14.33 -8.94
C TYR A 187 6.82 -15.59 -9.65
N ILE A 188 7.93 -16.16 -9.22
CA ILE A 188 8.45 -17.42 -9.77
C ILE A 188 7.46 -18.59 -9.54
N LEU A 189 6.78 -18.64 -8.38
CA LEU A 189 5.71 -19.62 -8.16
C LEU A 189 4.54 -19.46 -9.14
N ALA A 190 4.15 -18.22 -9.48
CA ALA A 190 3.16 -17.98 -10.54
C ALA A 190 3.65 -18.50 -11.90
N ARG A 191 4.93 -18.28 -12.24
CA ARG A 191 5.58 -18.85 -13.45
C ARG A 191 5.62 -20.38 -13.43
N VAL A 192 5.94 -20.97 -12.26
CA VAL A 192 5.88 -22.44 -12.08
C VAL A 192 4.48 -22.97 -12.37
N CYS A 193 3.44 -22.33 -11.80
CA CYS A 193 2.06 -22.73 -12.06
C CYS A 193 1.71 -22.69 -13.55
N GLU A 194 2.11 -21.63 -14.28
CA GLU A 194 1.92 -21.56 -15.73
C GLU A 194 2.63 -22.69 -16.46
N ARG A 195 3.90 -22.94 -16.11
CA ARG A 195 4.74 -23.94 -16.78
C ARG A 195 4.19 -25.35 -16.65
N VAL A 196 3.83 -25.75 -15.42
CA VAL A 196 3.37 -27.13 -15.16
C VAL A 196 1.95 -27.39 -15.66
N SER A 197 1.11 -26.36 -15.70
CA SER A 197 -0.28 -26.49 -16.14
C SER A 197 -0.50 -26.20 -17.62
N GLY A 198 0.45 -25.54 -18.28
CA GLY A 198 0.31 -25.04 -19.66
C GLY A 198 -0.73 -23.93 -19.80
N ARG A 199 -1.11 -23.25 -18.72
CA ARG A 199 -2.20 -22.26 -18.67
C ARG A 199 -1.72 -20.95 -18.01
N PRO A 200 -2.20 -19.77 -18.46
CA PRO A 200 -1.91 -18.51 -17.80
C PRO A 200 -2.32 -18.53 -16.32
N PHE A 201 -1.48 -17.99 -15.42
CA PHE A 201 -1.69 -18.01 -13.98
C PHE A 201 -3.00 -17.32 -13.59
N GLY A 202 -3.33 -16.17 -14.19
CA GLY A 202 -4.59 -15.48 -13.95
C GLY A 202 -5.83 -16.29 -14.35
N SER A 203 -5.73 -17.17 -15.36
CA SER A 203 -6.81 -18.09 -15.73
C SER A 203 -6.98 -19.18 -14.68
N LEU A 204 -5.88 -19.75 -14.18
CA LEU A 204 -5.91 -20.71 -13.06
C LEU A 204 -6.52 -20.09 -11.80
N ALA A 205 -6.06 -18.90 -11.42
CA ALA A 205 -6.56 -18.16 -10.28
C ALA A 205 -8.07 -17.93 -10.40
N ARG A 206 -8.54 -17.45 -11.55
CA ARG A 206 -9.95 -17.20 -11.80
C ARG A 206 -10.79 -18.46 -11.69
N GLU A 207 -10.41 -19.53 -12.38
CA GLU A 207 -11.28 -20.70 -12.55
C GLU A 207 -11.21 -21.66 -11.37
N LYS A 208 -10.01 -21.88 -10.82
CA LYS A 208 -9.80 -22.85 -9.75
C LYS A 208 -9.94 -22.27 -8.34
N PHE A 209 -9.77 -20.96 -8.20
CA PHE A 209 -9.76 -20.32 -6.89
C PHE A 209 -10.85 -19.25 -6.72
N PHE A 210 -10.81 -18.14 -7.47
CA PHE A 210 -11.74 -17.04 -7.25
C PHE A 210 -13.20 -17.36 -7.59
N ALA A 211 -13.46 -17.98 -8.74
CA ALA A 211 -14.84 -18.31 -9.14
C ALA A 211 -15.52 -19.30 -8.19
N PRO A 212 -14.85 -20.37 -7.69
CA PRO A 212 -15.43 -21.24 -6.67
C PRO A 212 -15.75 -20.55 -5.35
N LEU A 213 -15.01 -19.48 -4.99
CA LEU A 213 -15.28 -18.63 -3.83
C LEU A 213 -16.35 -17.56 -4.11
N GLY A 214 -16.89 -17.52 -5.34
CA GLY A 214 -17.83 -16.49 -5.77
C GLY A 214 -17.23 -15.10 -5.90
N ILE A 215 -15.89 -14.98 -5.99
CA ILE A 215 -15.17 -13.72 -6.16
C ILE A 215 -15.07 -13.42 -7.65
N ARG A 216 -15.71 -12.32 -8.07
CA ARG A 216 -15.75 -11.89 -9.48
C ARG A 216 -15.14 -10.51 -9.71
N SER A 217 -15.08 -9.69 -8.67
CA SER A 217 -14.56 -8.33 -8.70
C SER A 217 -13.17 -8.30 -8.05
N TYR A 218 -12.13 -8.32 -8.87
CA TYR A 218 -10.72 -8.18 -8.46
C TYR A 218 -9.88 -7.71 -9.63
N LEU A 219 -8.70 -7.18 -9.32
CA LEU A 219 -7.65 -6.91 -10.29
C LEU A 219 -6.34 -7.43 -9.71
N TRP A 220 -5.55 -8.13 -10.52
CA TRP A 220 -4.19 -8.51 -10.17
C TRP A 220 -3.22 -7.91 -11.16
N GLU A 221 -2.33 -7.04 -10.69
CA GLU A 221 -1.28 -6.42 -11.50
C GLU A 221 -0.33 -7.47 -12.06
N LYS A 222 0.22 -7.16 -13.26
CA LYS A 222 1.15 -8.06 -13.94
C LYS A 222 2.58 -7.55 -13.88
N GLY A 223 3.52 -8.48 -13.95
CA GLY A 223 4.93 -8.20 -14.22
C GLY A 223 5.17 -7.88 -15.71
N PRO A 224 6.41 -7.53 -16.07
CA PRO A 224 6.76 -7.16 -17.45
C PRO A 224 6.54 -8.30 -18.46
N GLU A 225 6.62 -9.54 -18.03
CA GLU A 225 6.40 -10.74 -18.83
C GLU A 225 4.90 -11.08 -19.02
N GLY A 226 3.98 -10.24 -18.52
CA GLY A 226 2.53 -10.41 -18.67
C GLY A 226 1.89 -11.39 -17.66
N VAL A 227 2.65 -11.91 -16.71
CA VAL A 227 2.20 -12.81 -15.64
C VAL A 227 1.81 -11.98 -14.42
N GLU A 228 0.78 -12.38 -13.71
CA GLU A 228 0.38 -11.75 -12.45
C GLU A 228 1.54 -11.75 -11.45
N LYS A 229 1.72 -10.64 -10.71
CA LYS A 229 2.87 -10.45 -9.80
C LYS A 229 2.99 -11.51 -8.70
N GLY A 230 1.92 -12.25 -8.41
CA GLY A 230 1.90 -13.34 -7.45
C GLY A 230 2.12 -12.92 -5.99
N GLY A 231 3.00 -11.96 -5.74
CA GLY A 231 3.41 -11.53 -4.41
C GLY A 231 2.81 -10.22 -3.91
N TRP A 232 2.19 -9.42 -4.81
CA TRP A 232 1.56 -8.13 -4.52
C TRP A 232 0.67 -7.68 -5.69
N GLY A 233 0.08 -6.49 -5.60
CA GLY A 233 -0.71 -5.91 -6.69
C GLY A 233 -2.08 -6.54 -6.90
N LEU A 234 -2.60 -7.28 -5.91
CA LEU A 234 -3.95 -7.82 -5.92
C LEU A 234 -4.89 -6.86 -5.18
N TYR A 235 -5.96 -6.45 -5.86
CA TYR A 235 -7.03 -5.61 -5.35
C TYR A 235 -8.29 -6.45 -5.19
N MET A 236 -8.82 -6.50 -3.97
CA MET A 236 -10.08 -7.19 -3.63
C MET A 236 -10.79 -6.47 -2.48
N SER A 237 -12.06 -6.74 -2.32
CA SER A 237 -12.82 -6.24 -1.18
C SER A 237 -12.50 -6.99 0.12
N PRO A 238 -12.64 -6.37 1.30
CA PRO A 238 -12.64 -7.07 2.60
C PRO A 238 -13.64 -8.24 2.67
N GLU A 239 -14.81 -8.11 2.05
CA GLU A 239 -15.79 -9.22 1.90
C GLU A 239 -15.18 -10.43 1.18
N SER A 240 -14.41 -10.20 0.12
CA SER A 240 -13.74 -11.27 -0.62
C SER A 240 -12.64 -11.93 0.23
N TRP A 241 -11.85 -11.15 0.99
CA TRP A 241 -10.88 -11.69 1.94
C TRP A 241 -11.55 -12.53 3.04
N GLY A 242 -12.73 -12.12 3.51
CA GLY A 242 -13.54 -12.91 4.44
C GLY A 242 -13.86 -14.32 3.92
N ARG A 243 -14.18 -14.46 2.60
CA ARG A 243 -14.45 -15.79 1.98
C ARG A 243 -13.21 -16.69 2.04
N LEU A 244 -12.02 -16.15 1.79
CA LEU A 244 -10.76 -16.89 1.92
C LEU A 244 -10.53 -17.36 3.36
N GLY A 245 -10.74 -16.46 4.33
CA GLY A 245 -10.60 -16.79 5.75
C GLY A 245 -11.54 -17.90 6.20
N ILE A 246 -12.82 -17.84 5.82
CA ILE A 246 -13.80 -18.90 6.13
C ILE A 246 -13.41 -20.23 5.47
N MET A 247 -12.95 -20.20 4.21
CA MET A 247 -12.44 -21.39 3.55
C MET A 247 -11.29 -22.02 4.34
N MET A 248 -10.32 -21.22 4.79
CA MET A 248 -9.19 -21.71 5.59
C MET A 248 -9.63 -22.29 6.93
N MET A 249 -10.53 -21.60 7.65
CA MET A 249 -11.10 -22.10 8.92
C MET A 249 -11.83 -23.44 8.78
N ASN A 250 -12.40 -23.69 7.59
CA ASN A 250 -13.13 -24.91 7.28
C ASN A 250 -12.26 -25.97 6.54
N GLY A 251 -10.94 -25.95 6.74
CA GLY A 251 -10.03 -26.97 6.16
C GLY A 251 -10.05 -27.01 4.63
N GLY A 252 -10.21 -25.86 3.95
CA GLY A 252 -10.23 -25.76 2.49
C GLY A 252 -11.62 -25.90 1.85
N VAL A 253 -12.68 -25.91 2.65
CA VAL A 253 -14.07 -26.03 2.17
C VAL A 253 -14.79 -24.68 2.27
N PHE A 254 -15.46 -24.27 1.21
CA PHE A 254 -16.35 -23.11 1.19
C PHE A 254 -17.71 -23.46 0.60
N MET A 255 -18.78 -23.14 1.34
CA MET A 255 -20.17 -23.46 0.96
C MET A 255 -20.37 -24.93 0.51
N GLY A 256 -19.78 -25.86 1.26
CA GLY A 256 -19.87 -27.31 0.98
C GLY A 256 -18.99 -27.80 -0.17
N ARG A 257 -18.27 -26.91 -0.86
CA ARG A 257 -17.33 -27.25 -1.94
C ARG A 257 -15.90 -27.24 -1.44
N ARG A 258 -15.14 -28.32 -1.68
CA ARG A 258 -13.70 -28.32 -1.45
C ARG A 258 -12.98 -27.52 -2.52
N ILE A 259 -12.22 -26.51 -2.08
CA ILE A 259 -11.43 -25.62 -2.93
C ILE A 259 -9.95 -25.95 -2.80
N LEU A 260 -9.47 -26.14 -1.56
CA LEU A 260 -8.12 -26.59 -1.28
C LEU A 260 -8.12 -28.01 -0.73
N PRO A 261 -7.11 -28.83 -1.05
CA PRO A 261 -6.88 -30.07 -0.33
C PRO A 261 -6.72 -29.80 1.18
N GLU A 262 -7.35 -30.61 2.02
CA GLU A 262 -7.24 -30.48 3.48
C GLU A 262 -5.78 -30.65 3.93
N GLU A 263 -5.07 -31.56 3.30
CA GLU A 263 -3.64 -31.78 3.47
C GLU A 263 -2.86 -30.48 3.25
N TRP A 264 -3.16 -29.73 2.18
CA TRP A 264 -2.49 -28.47 1.90
C TRP A 264 -2.76 -27.40 2.96
N VAL A 265 -4.00 -27.31 3.45
CA VAL A 265 -4.31 -26.38 4.56
C VAL A 265 -3.47 -26.72 5.78
N ARG A 266 -3.34 -28.00 6.12
CA ARG A 266 -2.51 -28.47 7.23
C ARG A 266 -1.03 -28.16 6.98
N GLU A 267 -0.49 -28.54 5.82
CA GLU A 267 0.93 -28.37 5.49
C GLU A 267 1.35 -26.90 5.38
N SER A 268 0.46 -26.04 4.86
CA SER A 268 0.76 -24.62 4.72
C SER A 268 0.82 -23.89 6.06
N THR A 269 0.13 -24.39 7.09
CA THR A 269 0.09 -23.81 8.43
C THR A 269 1.12 -24.40 9.40
N VAL A 270 2.00 -25.31 8.94
CA VAL A 270 3.15 -25.77 9.71
C VAL A 270 4.28 -24.75 9.61
N GLU A 271 4.95 -24.48 10.74
CA GLU A 271 6.16 -23.66 10.75
C GLU A 271 7.25 -24.31 9.87
N ARG A 272 7.74 -23.55 8.89
CA ARG A 272 8.79 -23.96 7.96
C ARG A 272 10.06 -23.15 8.11
N ALA A 273 9.95 -21.91 8.57
CA ALA A 273 11.08 -21.02 8.77
C ALA A 273 10.89 -20.13 9.98
N VAL A 274 11.93 -20.05 10.81
CA VAL A 274 11.99 -19.14 11.96
C VAL A 274 12.28 -17.72 11.46
N VAL A 275 11.43 -16.78 11.84
CA VAL A 275 11.53 -15.37 11.47
C VAL A 275 12.20 -14.58 12.60
N PRO A 276 13.10 -13.62 12.32
CA PRO A 276 13.65 -12.75 13.36
C PRO A 276 12.56 -12.04 14.16
N GLU A 277 12.70 -11.97 15.49
CA GLU A 277 11.69 -11.39 16.39
C GLU A 277 11.39 -9.91 16.12
N ILE A 278 12.34 -9.17 15.57
CA ILE A 278 12.13 -7.76 15.17
C ILE A 278 10.98 -7.61 14.16
N ASN A 279 10.63 -8.66 13.43
CA ASN A 279 9.53 -8.67 12.48
C ASN A 279 8.18 -9.01 13.12
N GLY A 280 8.12 -9.36 14.41
CA GLY A 280 6.90 -9.68 15.16
C GLY A 280 6.86 -11.13 15.69
N ASN A 281 5.66 -11.57 16.14
CA ASN A 281 5.45 -12.81 16.90
C ASN A 281 5.04 -14.03 16.04
N PHE A 282 5.25 -13.97 14.72
CA PHE A 282 4.90 -15.07 13.83
C PHE A 282 6.16 -15.60 13.13
N ASN A 283 6.18 -16.91 12.95
CA ASN A 283 7.09 -17.61 12.04
C ASN A 283 6.43 -17.81 10.68
N TYR A 284 7.09 -18.45 9.73
CA TYR A 284 6.60 -18.56 8.36
C TYR A 284 6.30 -20.01 7.97
N GLY A 285 5.12 -20.24 7.40
CA GLY A 285 4.71 -21.49 6.76
C GLY A 285 4.88 -21.43 5.24
N TYR A 286 3.93 -21.97 4.49
CA TYR A 286 3.90 -21.86 3.03
C TYR A 286 3.09 -20.64 2.60
N HIS A 287 3.77 -19.52 2.37
CA HIS A 287 3.22 -18.23 1.94
C HIS A 287 2.17 -17.64 2.90
N LEU A 288 2.27 -17.97 4.18
CA LEU A 288 1.48 -17.38 5.27
C LEU A 288 2.30 -17.39 6.57
N TRP A 289 1.84 -16.61 7.52
CA TRP A 289 2.46 -16.47 8.83
C TRP A 289 1.74 -17.34 9.85
N VAL A 290 2.50 -18.00 10.72
CA VAL A 290 2.02 -18.92 11.76
C VAL A 290 2.50 -18.43 13.11
N SER A 291 1.61 -18.32 14.09
CA SER A 291 1.96 -17.87 15.43
C SER A 291 2.99 -18.80 16.06
N ARG A 292 3.99 -18.22 16.76
CA ARG A 292 5.02 -18.98 17.51
C ARG A 292 4.42 -19.82 18.64
N GLU A 293 3.30 -19.37 19.20
CA GLU A 293 2.56 -20.07 20.24
C GLU A 293 1.66 -21.18 19.66
N GLY A 294 1.54 -21.23 18.32
CA GLY A 294 0.69 -22.16 17.58
C GLY A 294 -0.78 -21.72 17.50
N GLY A 295 -1.47 -22.22 16.49
CA GLY A 295 -2.93 -22.10 16.35
C GLY A 295 -3.47 -20.81 15.74
N GLU A 296 -2.66 -19.77 15.52
CA GLU A 296 -3.09 -18.59 14.78
C GLU A 296 -2.43 -18.52 13.42
N VAL A 297 -3.15 -18.03 12.43
CA VAL A 297 -2.69 -17.84 11.05
C VAL A 297 -2.91 -16.40 10.62
N LEU A 298 -1.94 -15.84 9.91
CA LEU A 298 -2.00 -14.47 9.46
C LEU A 298 -1.60 -14.35 7.98
N PHE A 299 -2.48 -13.76 7.17
CA PHE A 299 -2.14 -13.23 5.86
C PHE A 299 -1.80 -11.77 6.07
N ASN A 300 -0.54 -11.42 5.85
CA ASN A 300 -0.05 -10.08 6.14
C ASN A 300 0.41 -9.37 4.87
N GLY A 301 -0.03 -8.15 4.72
CA GLY A 301 0.44 -7.19 3.74
C GLY A 301 0.91 -5.90 4.41
N MET A 302 1.94 -5.29 3.87
CA MET A 302 2.45 -4.02 4.38
C MET A 302 1.34 -2.98 4.50
N LEU A 303 1.57 -1.95 5.29
CA LEU A 303 0.68 -0.81 5.53
C LEU A 303 -0.63 -1.18 6.25
N GLY A 304 -0.67 -2.33 6.96
CA GLY A 304 -1.79 -2.73 7.79
C GLY A 304 -2.86 -3.57 7.08
N GLN A 305 -2.50 -4.26 5.99
CA GLN A 305 -3.40 -5.24 5.37
C GLN A 305 -3.28 -6.57 6.10
N ASN A 306 -4.35 -7.04 6.73
CA ASN A 306 -4.31 -8.28 7.52
C ASN A 306 -5.61 -9.08 7.39
N LEU A 307 -5.46 -10.39 7.26
CA LEU A 307 -6.47 -11.37 7.61
C LEU A 307 -5.88 -12.26 8.70
N TRP A 308 -6.31 -12.04 9.92
CA TRP A 308 -5.91 -12.81 11.08
C TRP A 308 -6.99 -13.83 11.43
N ILE A 309 -6.59 -15.07 11.68
CA ILE A 309 -7.46 -16.21 11.98
C ILE A 309 -7.02 -16.84 13.31
N CYS A 310 -7.97 -16.98 14.24
CA CYS A 310 -7.80 -17.68 15.50
C CYS A 310 -8.80 -18.86 15.60
N PRO A 311 -8.43 -20.06 15.13
CA PRO A 311 -9.32 -21.21 15.10
C PRO A 311 -9.81 -21.62 16.51
N LYS A 312 -8.96 -21.46 17.53
CA LYS A 312 -9.29 -21.77 18.93
C LYS A 312 -10.55 -21.07 19.40
N ASN A 313 -10.75 -19.81 18.99
CA ASN A 313 -11.91 -19.00 19.38
C ASN A 313 -12.98 -18.95 18.29
N GLY A 314 -12.75 -19.60 17.14
CA GLY A 314 -13.65 -19.51 15.99
C GLY A 314 -13.81 -18.11 15.42
N VAL A 315 -12.79 -17.25 15.61
CA VAL A 315 -12.80 -15.83 15.26
C VAL A 315 -11.77 -15.55 14.16
N MET A 316 -12.11 -14.66 13.25
CA MET A 316 -11.16 -14.06 12.33
C MET A 316 -11.43 -12.57 12.15
N VAL A 317 -10.39 -11.82 11.77
CA VAL A 317 -10.49 -10.38 11.50
C VAL A 317 -9.87 -10.07 10.15
N VAL A 318 -10.63 -9.37 9.31
CA VAL A 318 -10.12 -8.73 8.09
C VAL A 318 -9.92 -7.25 8.38
N MET A 319 -8.73 -6.74 8.15
CA MET A 319 -8.38 -5.34 8.34
C MET A 319 -7.66 -4.80 7.11
N THR A 320 -8.05 -3.61 6.68
CA THR A 320 -7.30 -2.81 5.70
C THR A 320 -6.83 -1.52 6.34
N GLY A 321 -5.71 -0.96 5.88
CA GLY A 321 -5.15 0.22 6.49
C GLY A 321 -4.16 0.97 5.59
N GLY A 322 -3.61 2.06 6.13
CA GLY A 322 -2.56 2.89 5.55
C GLY A 322 -1.52 3.26 6.61
N ASN A 323 -1.07 2.29 7.41
CA ASN A 323 -0.06 2.43 8.46
C ASN A 323 1.35 2.58 7.84
N ASN A 324 2.34 2.98 8.65
CA ASN A 324 3.75 2.96 8.24
C ASN A 324 4.44 1.63 8.61
N GLU A 325 3.75 0.50 8.44
CA GLU A 325 4.21 -0.83 8.85
C GLU A 325 4.53 -1.69 7.63
N LEU A 326 5.64 -2.44 7.68
CA LEU A 326 6.08 -3.30 6.58
C LEU A 326 5.71 -4.77 6.77
N PHE A 327 5.75 -5.25 8.01
CA PHE A 327 5.54 -6.63 8.36
C PHE A 327 4.45 -6.79 9.43
N GLN A 328 4.42 -7.94 10.07
CA GLN A 328 3.45 -8.34 11.08
C GLN A 328 3.59 -7.63 12.45
N ALA A 329 4.68 -6.90 12.68
CA ALA A 329 4.85 -6.08 13.89
C ALA A 329 3.93 -4.84 13.81
N SER A 330 2.66 -5.05 14.14
CA SER A 330 1.58 -4.07 13.99
C SER A 330 0.89 -3.83 15.33
N ALA A 331 0.88 -2.58 15.78
CA ALA A 331 0.17 -2.20 17.00
C ALA A 331 -1.33 -2.52 16.92
N ALA A 332 -1.93 -2.37 15.73
CA ALA A 332 -3.34 -2.69 15.53
C ALA A 332 -3.58 -4.20 15.66
N LEU A 333 -2.70 -5.04 15.11
CA LEU A 333 -2.80 -6.49 15.22
C LEU A 333 -2.61 -6.96 16.67
N GLU A 334 -1.67 -6.36 17.41
CA GLU A 334 -1.47 -6.66 18.85
C GLU A 334 -2.72 -6.35 19.68
N ILE A 335 -3.36 -5.21 19.44
CA ILE A 335 -4.64 -4.86 20.09
C ILE A 335 -5.72 -5.89 19.74
N ILE A 336 -5.88 -6.23 18.46
CA ILE A 336 -6.88 -7.22 18.02
C ILE A 336 -6.64 -8.57 18.71
N ARG A 337 -5.39 -9.04 18.76
CA ARG A 337 -5.00 -10.29 19.42
C ARG A 337 -5.25 -10.26 20.93
N ALA A 338 -4.96 -9.14 21.58
CA ALA A 338 -5.21 -8.97 23.02
C ALA A 338 -6.70 -9.13 23.39
N TYR A 339 -7.59 -8.64 22.52
CA TYR A 339 -9.04 -8.73 22.77
C TYR A 339 -9.67 -10.04 22.28
N LEU A 340 -9.18 -10.64 21.19
CA LEU A 340 -9.86 -11.76 20.52
C LEU A 340 -9.06 -13.06 20.50
N GLY A 341 -7.74 -13.04 20.78
CA GLY A 341 -6.87 -14.22 20.74
C GLY A 341 -6.82 -15.02 22.06
N GLY A 342 -7.07 -14.38 23.19
CA GLY A 342 -7.12 -15.02 24.51
C GLY A 342 -8.43 -15.77 24.78
N GLU A 343 -8.56 -16.29 26.00
CA GLU A 343 -9.80 -16.92 26.44
C GLU A 343 -10.94 -15.88 26.49
N ILE A 344 -12.06 -16.20 25.85
CA ILE A 344 -13.25 -15.35 25.83
C ILE A 344 -14.26 -15.90 26.84
N LYS A 345 -14.43 -15.19 27.96
CA LYS A 345 -15.42 -15.47 29.00
C LYS A 345 -16.18 -14.17 29.27
N ASP A 346 -17.16 -13.90 28.43
CA ASP A 346 -17.86 -12.63 28.47
C ASP A 346 -19.26 -12.77 29.04
N GLU A 347 -19.67 -11.75 29.82
CA GLU A 347 -21.05 -11.53 30.19
C GLU A 347 -21.64 -10.42 29.29
N ALA A 348 -22.84 -10.68 28.75
CA ALA A 348 -23.55 -9.70 27.94
C ALA A 348 -24.37 -8.75 28.83
N HIS A 349 -24.21 -7.45 28.62
CA HIS A 349 -24.99 -6.43 29.33
C HIS A 349 -25.97 -5.73 28.37
N ARG A 350 -27.12 -5.36 28.91
CA ARG A 350 -28.14 -4.63 28.15
C ARG A 350 -27.62 -3.24 27.75
N GLY A 351 -27.67 -2.91 26.46
CA GLY A 351 -27.21 -1.62 25.93
C GLY A 351 -25.85 -1.63 25.27
N ASP A 352 -25.00 -2.61 25.53
CA ASP A 352 -23.65 -2.67 24.96
C ASP A 352 -23.65 -2.76 23.44
N LEU A 353 -24.62 -3.46 22.86
CA LEU A 353 -24.78 -3.58 21.42
C LEU A 353 -25.06 -2.21 20.76
N GLU A 354 -25.90 -1.38 21.36
CA GLU A 354 -26.20 -0.05 20.78
C GLU A 354 -24.95 0.86 20.86
N LEU A 355 -24.19 0.80 21.93
CA LEU A 355 -22.91 1.52 22.05
C LEU A 355 -21.92 1.04 20.98
N LEU A 356 -21.80 -0.28 20.77
CA LEU A 356 -20.98 -0.83 19.71
C LEU A 356 -21.42 -0.32 18.33
N ARG A 357 -22.71 -0.40 18.00
CA ARG A 357 -23.24 0.07 16.71
C ARG A 357 -23.03 1.57 16.49
N GLN A 358 -23.13 2.36 17.55
CA GLN A 358 -22.79 3.79 17.48
C GLN A 358 -21.29 4.01 17.23
N LYS A 359 -20.43 3.21 17.88
CA LYS A 359 -18.98 3.26 17.68
C LYS A 359 -18.59 2.89 16.26
N GLU A 360 -19.13 1.82 15.72
CA GLU A 360 -18.91 1.39 14.34
C GLU A 360 -19.27 2.51 13.33
N ARG A 361 -20.42 3.16 13.51
CA ARG A 361 -20.84 4.29 12.64
C ARG A 361 -19.93 5.52 12.73
N SER A 362 -19.22 5.70 13.84
CA SER A 362 -18.34 6.85 14.08
C SER A 362 -16.85 6.53 13.98
N PHE A 363 -16.52 5.32 13.55
CA PHE A 363 -15.14 4.82 13.53
C PHE A 363 -14.20 5.74 12.75
N PHE A 364 -13.11 6.18 13.37
CA PHE A 364 -12.12 7.13 12.85
C PHE A 364 -12.65 8.49 12.37
N HIS A 365 -13.90 8.83 12.64
CA HIS A 365 -14.44 10.15 12.29
C HIS A 365 -13.74 11.31 13.03
N CYS A 366 -13.24 11.08 14.23
CA CYS A 366 -12.48 12.06 15.00
C CYS A 366 -11.12 12.42 14.36
N ARG A 367 -10.56 11.55 13.51
CA ARG A 367 -9.27 11.73 12.84
C ARG A 367 -9.37 12.38 11.45
N ARG A 368 -10.56 12.82 11.03
CA ARG A 368 -10.71 13.54 9.76
C ARG A 368 -9.83 14.77 9.72
N TRP A 369 -8.99 14.86 8.71
CA TRP A 369 -8.15 16.03 8.46
C TRP A 369 -8.96 17.18 7.83
N VAL A 370 -9.88 16.84 6.93
CA VAL A 370 -10.87 17.76 6.35
C VAL A 370 -12.23 17.48 6.97
N LYS A 371 -12.91 18.54 7.44
CA LYS A 371 -14.23 18.42 8.08
C LYS A 371 -15.31 18.84 7.09
N PRO A 372 -16.41 18.06 6.98
CA PRO A 372 -17.54 18.47 6.16
C PRO A 372 -18.14 19.77 6.67
N ASP A 373 -18.46 20.67 5.76
CA ASP A 373 -19.16 21.91 6.12
C ASP A 373 -20.58 21.57 6.60
N ARG A 374 -20.79 21.68 7.89
CA ARG A 374 -22.11 21.42 8.52
C ARG A 374 -23.11 22.53 8.27
N GLY A 375 -22.75 23.55 7.45
CA GLY A 375 -23.59 24.72 7.17
C GLY A 375 -23.95 25.39 8.47
N GLN A 376 -23.24 26.44 8.85
CA GLN A 376 -23.81 27.32 9.87
C GLN A 376 -25.17 27.81 9.36
N ARG A 377 -26.27 27.46 10.07
CA ARG A 377 -27.56 28.05 9.88
C ARG A 377 -27.45 29.51 10.30
N GLY A 378 -26.81 30.33 9.46
CA GLY A 378 -26.76 31.78 9.63
C GLY A 378 -28.16 32.34 9.54
N ILE A 379 -28.37 33.50 10.15
CA ILE A 379 -29.65 34.25 10.15
C ILE A 379 -30.23 34.36 8.73
N PHE A 380 -29.40 34.43 7.69
CA PHE A 380 -29.79 34.50 6.27
C PHE A 380 -30.43 33.23 5.72
N SER A 381 -30.09 32.02 6.26
CA SER A 381 -30.75 30.79 5.85
C SER A 381 -32.17 30.66 6.41
N ARG A 382 -32.46 31.34 7.53
CA ARG A 382 -33.81 31.42 8.11
C ARG A 382 -34.74 32.34 7.32
N LEU A 383 -34.18 33.26 6.52
CA LEU A 383 -34.92 34.24 5.71
C LEU A 383 -35.20 33.76 4.29
N GLY A 384 -34.94 32.47 3.96
CA GLY A 384 -35.17 31.93 2.61
C GLY A 384 -34.24 32.48 1.52
N LEU A 385 -33.32 33.40 1.88
CA LEU A 385 -32.32 33.99 0.99
C LEU A 385 -31.04 33.14 0.91
N GLY A 386 -31.08 31.93 1.44
CA GLY A 386 -29.97 31.00 1.54
C GLY A 386 -29.82 30.10 0.35
N GLY A 387 -29.63 30.62 -0.82
CA GLY A 387 -28.82 29.93 -1.83
C GLY A 387 -27.39 29.89 -1.26
N GLY A 388 -27.00 28.78 -0.64
CA GLY A 388 -25.73 28.66 0.11
C GLY A 388 -24.51 29.02 -0.72
N PHE A 389 -24.18 30.28 -0.77
CA PHE A 389 -22.93 30.78 -1.31
C PHE A 389 -21.85 30.46 -0.31
N ASP A 390 -21.00 29.49 -0.63
CA ASP A 390 -19.81 29.22 0.15
C ASP A 390 -18.73 30.25 -0.20
N PHE A 391 -18.89 31.48 0.32
CA PHE A 391 -17.89 32.56 0.20
C PHE A 391 -16.53 32.17 0.77
N LYS A 392 -16.46 31.02 1.43
CA LYS A 392 -15.24 30.54 2.09
C LYS A 392 -14.09 30.27 1.10
N TRP A 393 -14.40 29.88 -0.14
CA TRP A 393 -13.41 29.58 -1.19
C TRP A 393 -13.03 30.75 -2.08
N TYR A 394 -13.70 31.90 -1.96
CA TYR A 394 -13.52 33.04 -2.86
C TYR A 394 -12.07 33.52 -2.96
N GLY A 395 -11.31 33.44 -1.87
CA GLY A 395 -9.90 33.84 -1.83
C GLY A 395 -8.93 32.90 -2.52
N LEU A 396 -9.36 31.71 -3.00
CA LEU A 396 -8.52 30.76 -3.74
C LEU A 396 -8.98 30.58 -5.20
N ILE A 397 -10.15 31.11 -5.58
CA ILE A 397 -10.60 31.05 -6.96
C ILE A 397 -9.59 31.80 -7.83
N GLY A 398 -9.07 31.14 -8.86
CA GLY A 398 -8.03 31.66 -9.74
C GLY A 398 -7.20 30.55 -10.36
N GLU A 399 -6.20 30.95 -11.10
CA GLU A 399 -5.26 30.07 -11.79
C GLU A 399 -3.85 30.47 -11.39
N TYR A 400 -3.04 29.47 -10.96
CA TYR A 400 -1.74 29.71 -10.37
C TYR A 400 -0.69 28.87 -11.06
N ALA A 401 0.33 29.54 -11.63
CA ALA A 401 1.54 28.88 -12.10
C ALA A 401 2.41 28.51 -10.89
N LEU A 402 2.96 27.31 -10.88
CA LEU A 402 3.72 26.76 -9.77
C LEU A 402 5.23 26.80 -10.05
N THR A 403 6.02 27.03 -9.03
CA THR A 403 7.49 26.88 -9.11
C THR A 403 7.87 25.43 -9.38
N LYS A 404 9.02 25.21 -10.02
CA LYS A 404 9.54 23.87 -10.34
C LYS A 404 9.56 22.99 -9.10
N ASN A 405 8.98 21.81 -9.21
CA ASN A 405 8.87 20.84 -8.15
C ASN A 405 8.84 19.42 -8.72
N ARG A 406 8.81 18.42 -7.87
CA ARG A 406 8.77 16.99 -8.22
C ARG A 406 7.53 16.31 -7.65
N ALA A 407 6.63 17.09 -7.08
CA ALA A 407 5.41 16.57 -6.51
C ALA A 407 4.46 16.09 -7.60
N GLY A 408 3.80 14.98 -7.34
CA GLY A 408 2.60 14.59 -8.08
C GLY A 408 1.35 14.92 -7.26
N MET A 409 0.23 15.11 -7.94
CA MET A 409 -1.06 15.25 -7.27
C MET A 409 -1.44 13.98 -6.52
N LEU A 410 -1.14 12.81 -7.08
CA LEU A 410 -1.35 11.52 -6.42
C LEU A 410 -0.16 11.15 -5.51
N PRO A 411 -0.37 10.37 -4.43
CA PRO A 411 0.65 10.00 -3.46
C PRO A 411 1.86 9.28 -4.07
N LEU A 412 3.06 9.62 -3.59
CA LEU A 412 4.32 9.05 -4.09
C LEU A 412 4.45 7.56 -3.80
N VAL A 413 4.06 7.10 -2.60
CA VAL A 413 4.16 5.66 -2.23
C VAL A 413 3.44 4.80 -3.25
N MET A 414 2.20 5.16 -3.59
CA MET A 414 1.42 4.44 -4.59
C MET A 414 2.10 4.47 -5.97
N ARG A 415 2.57 5.63 -6.39
CA ARG A 415 3.21 5.82 -7.72
C ARG A 415 4.53 5.05 -7.82
N ALA A 416 5.30 5.01 -6.75
CA ALA A 416 6.55 4.24 -6.68
C ALA A 416 6.32 2.73 -6.83
N MET A 417 5.23 2.21 -6.27
CA MET A 417 4.87 0.78 -6.41
C MET A 417 4.54 0.37 -7.85
N GLN A 418 4.23 1.34 -8.71
CA GLN A 418 3.83 1.14 -10.11
C GLN A 418 4.81 1.75 -11.11
N ASN A 419 5.95 2.25 -10.67
CA ASN A 419 6.93 2.98 -11.49
C ASN A 419 6.31 4.18 -12.25
N ASN A 420 5.22 4.75 -11.75
CA ASN A 420 4.47 5.84 -12.38
C ASN A 420 4.83 7.19 -11.76
N PHE A 421 6.03 7.67 -12.00
CA PHE A 421 6.57 8.90 -11.41
C PHE A 421 6.08 10.16 -12.13
N SER A 422 6.08 11.29 -11.40
CA SER A 422 5.66 12.61 -11.89
C SER A 422 6.85 13.46 -12.33
N GLY A 423 6.65 14.22 -13.41
CA GLY A 423 7.55 15.31 -13.82
C GLY A 423 7.38 16.60 -12.99
N GLY A 424 6.40 16.61 -12.07
CA GLY A 424 6.07 17.76 -11.23
C GLY A 424 4.75 18.43 -11.60
N LEU A 425 4.21 19.19 -10.65
CA LEU A 425 3.03 20.02 -10.84
C LEU A 425 3.43 21.37 -11.44
N GLU A 426 2.80 21.75 -12.55
CA GLU A 426 3.12 22.98 -13.29
C GLU A 426 2.15 24.12 -12.94
N GLN A 427 0.87 23.77 -12.74
CA GLN A 427 -0.23 24.72 -12.59
C GLN A 427 -1.36 24.11 -11.79
N ILE A 428 -2.06 24.94 -11.03
CA ILE A 428 -3.36 24.61 -10.45
C ILE A 428 -4.37 25.70 -10.76
N SER A 429 -5.64 25.32 -10.91
CA SER A 429 -6.76 26.24 -11.05
C SER A 429 -7.91 25.80 -10.15
N VAL A 430 -8.46 26.71 -9.41
CA VAL A 430 -9.66 26.48 -8.60
C VAL A 430 -10.79 27.31 -9.18
N LYS A 431 -11.85 26.65 -9.60
CA LYS A 431 -13.03 27.28 -10.20
C LYS A 431 -14.29 26.81 -9.49
N ARG A 432 -15.29 27.63 -9.57
CA ARG A 432 -16.63 27.27 -9.14
C ARG A 432 -17.53 27.11 -10.37
N LEU A 433 -18.18 25.97 -10.49
CA LEU A 433 -19.16 25.68 -11.52
C LEU A 433 -20.53 25.44 -10.85
N GLY A 434 -21.37 26.47 -10.78
CA GLY A 434 -22.63 26.41 -10.06
C GLY A 434 -22.41 26.15 -8.55
N ARG A 435 -22.80 24.96 -8.08
CA ARG A 435 -22.63 24.54 -6.67
C ARG A 435 -21.37 23.69 -6.45
N GLU A 436 -20.68 23.30 -7.53
CA GLU A 436 -19.51 22.45 -7.48
C GLU A 436 -18.23 23.28 -7.40
N LEU A 437 -17.26 22.78 -6.65
CA LEU A 437 -15.90 23.30 -6.61
C LEU A 437 -15.03 22.36 -7.46
N VAL A 438 -14.28 22.93 -8.40
CA VAL A 438 -13.45 22.19 -9.34
C VAL A 438 -12.01 22.61 -9.17
N LEU A 439 -11.12 21.63 -8.97
CA LEU A 439 -9.68 21.75 -9.00
C LEU A 439 -9.17 21.17 -10.32
N SER A 440 -8.64 22.03 -11.21
CA SER A 440 -7.86 21.56 -12.34
C SER A 440 -6.38 21.68 -12.00
N TYR A 441 -5.56 20.77 -12.52
CA TYR A 441 -4.11 20.83 -12.36
C TYR A 441 -3.42 20.31 -13.61
N ARG A 442 -2.22 20.86 -13.88
CA ARG A 442 -1.33 20.36 -14.93
C ARG A 442 -0.14 19.65 -14.29
N GLU A 443 0.11 18.44 -14.73
CA GLU A 443 1.19 17.58 -14.26
C GLU A 443 1.83 16.85 -15.43
N SER A 444 3.14 16.99 -15.60
CA SER A 444 3.89 16.35 -16.70
C SER A 444 3.33 16.69 -18.10
N GLY A 445 2.87 17.94 -18.28
CA GLY A 445 2.30 18.44 -19.54
C GLY A 445 0.82 18.10 -19.77
N GLU A 446 0.22 17.25 -18.94
CA GLU A 446 -1.17 16.79 -19.04
C GLU A 446 -2.09 17.54 -18.06
N GLU A 447 -3.34 17.78 -18.45
CA GLU A 447 -4.33 18.46 -17.61
C GLU A 447 -5.33 17.46 -17.02
N TYR A 448 -5.59 17.62 -15.72
CA TYR A 448 -6.50 16.79 -14.93
C TYR A 448 -7.52 17.64 -14.20
N ILE A 449 -8.70 17.09 -13.96
CA ILE A 449 -9.82 17.76 -13.30
C ILE A 449 -10.35 16.91 -12.17
N LEU A 450 -10.53 17.53 -11.00
CA LEU A 450 -11.14 16.94 -9.82
C LEU A 450 -12.32 17.79 -9.35
N ARG A 451 -13.46 17.15 -9.10
CA ARG A 451 -14.57 17.76 -8.37
C ARG A 451 -14.33 17.59 -6.88
N LEU A 452 -14.42 18.68 -6.14
CA LEU A 452 -14.20 18.71 -4.70
C LEU A 452 -15.52 18.84 -3.96
N GLY A 453 -15.80 17.88 -3.09
CA GLY A 453 -16.93 17.98 -2.18
C GLY A 453 -16.64 18.89 -1.00
N THR A 454 -17.63 19.65 -0.54
CA THR A 454 -17.52 20.49 0.67
C THR A 454 -18.31 19.92 1.86
N ARG A 455 -19.28 19.06 1.59
CA ARG A 455 -20.13 18.41 2.61
C ARG A 455 -19.81 16.92 2.79
N GLY A 456 -19.16 16.33 1.83
CA GLY A 456 -18.72 14.95 1.76
C GLY A 456 -17.72 14.80 0.64
N TYR A 457 -17.20 13.60 0.44
CA TYR A 457 -16.30 13.32 -0.67
C TYR A 457 -17.06 13.28 -2.00
N GLU A 458 -16.48 13.91 -3.03
CA GLU A 458 -16.89 13.71 -4.43
C GLU A 458 -16.06 12.63 -5.09
N ARG A 459 -16.73 11.76 -5.86
CA ARG A 459 -16.11 10.65 -6.56
C ARG A 459 -15.56 11.11 -7.90
N ASN A 460 -14.27 10.87 -8.11
CA ASN A 460 -13.56 11.14 -9.35
C ASN A 460 -12.84 9.87 -9.83
N THR A 461 -12.63 9.77 -11.13
CA THR A 461 -11.69 8.81 -11.72
C THR A 461 -10.58 9.59 -12.40
N VAL A 462 -9.34 9.33 -12.02
CA VAL A 462 -8.14 9.93 -12.62
C VAL A 462 -7.45 8.85 -13.45
N GLU A 463 -7.22 9.15 -14.72
CA GLU A 463 -6.40 8.30 -15.59
C GLU A 463 -5.03 8.95 -15.74
N LEU A 464 -3.99 8.29 -15.23
CA LEU A 464 -2.61 8.76 -15.23
C LEU A 464 -1.74 7.76 -16.00
N ARG A 465 -1.31 8.13 -17.22
CA ARG A 465 -0.48 7.29 -18.08
C ARG A 465 -1.06 5.88 -18.30
N GLY A 466 -2.37 5.77 -18.50
CA GLY A 466 -3.09 4.51 -18.72
C GLY A 466 -3.50 3.74 -17.45
N GLU A 467 -3.12 4.22 -16.27
CA GLU A 467 -3.62 3.70 -15.00
C GLU A 467 -4.83 4.48 -14.50
N LYS A 468 -5.80 3.79 -13.92
CA LYS A 468 -7.07 4.37 -13.45
C LYS A 468 -7.18 4.29 -11.94
N TYR A 469 -7.41 5.45 -11.33
CA TYR A 469 -7.53 5.60 -9.88
C TYR A 469 -8.87 6.18 -9.50
N LEU A 470 -9.55 5.53 -8.55
CA LEU A 470 -10.67 6.12 -7.83
C LEU A 470 -10.11 7.14 -6.83
N VAL A 471 -10.53 8.39 -6.97
CA VAL A 471 -10.15 9.49 -6.07
C VAL A 471 -11.40 10.08 -5.45
N LEU A 472 -11.50 10.00 -4.14
CA LEU A 472 -12.51 10.69 -3.35
C LEU A 472 -11.92 12.01 -2.87
N ALA A 473 -12.44 13.12 -3.39
CA ALA A 473 -11.88 14.45 -3.14
C ALA A 473 -12.81 15.31 -2.28
N MET A 474 -12.25 15.92 -1.24
CA MET A 474 -12.98 16.81 -0.34
C MET A 474 -12.16 18.03 0.02
N GLY A 475 -12.81 19.18 0.08
CA GLY A 475 -12.19 20.46 0.43
C GLY A 475 -12.85 21.13 1.61
N GLU A 476 -12.06 21.81 2.44
CA GLU A 476 -12.47 22.66 3.56
C GLU A 476 -11.75 23.99 3.50
N ALA A 477 -12.49 25.10 3.66
CA ALA A 477 -11.91 26.42 3.84
C ALA A 477 -12.08 26.85 5.30
N GLY A 478 -10.98 27.17 5.96
CA GLY A 478 -10.94 27.50 7.38
C GLY A 478 -9.89 28.55 7.72
N TRP A 479 -9.44 28.52 8.96
CA TRP A 479 -8.39 29.37 9.50
C TRP A 479 -7.30 28.51 10.11
N SER A 480 -6.05 28.83 9.81
CA SER A 480 -4.89 28.19 10.44
C SER A 480 -4.81 28.58 11.92
N ARG A 481 -3.97 27.85 12.68
CA ARG A 481 -3.67 28.21 14.08
C ARG A 481 -3.05 29.61 14.24
N GLN A 482 -2.45 30.12 13.16
CA GLN A 482 -1.82 31.46 13.11
C GLN A 482 -2.80 32.55 12.64
N GLY A 483 -4.10 32.24 12.49
CA GLY A 483 -5.12 33.19 12.07
C GLY A 483 -5.10 33.55 10.58
N GLN A 484 -4.42 32.78 9.75
CA GLN A 484 -4.41 32.95 8.30
C GLN A 484 -5.49 32.08 7.64
N ARG A 485 -6.05 32.57 6.53
CA ARG A 485 -6.99 31.78 5.72
C ARG A 485 -6.25 30.56 5.14
N GLU A 486 -6.82 29.39 5.35
CA GLU A 486 -6.26 28.10 4.92
C GLU A 486 -7.32 27.29 4.17
N TYR A 487 -6.94 26.74 3.02
CA TYR A 487 -7.74 25.85 2.19
C TYR A 487 -7.13 24.46 2.24
N ARG A 488 -7.87 23.47 2.75
CA ARG A 488 -7.42 22.10 2.89
C ARG A 488 -8.15 21.22 1.90
N ILE A 489 -7.40 20.42 1.14
CA ILE A 489 -7.93 19.48 0.17
C ILE A 489 -7.36 18.10 0.51
N GLU A 490 -8.24 17.13 0.71
CA GLU A 490 -7.88 15.73 0.93
C GLU A 490 -8.32 14.90 -0.27
N LEU A 491 -7.35 14.19 -0.87
CA LEU A 491 -7.57 13.21 -1.93
C LEU A 491 -7.34 11.82 -1.33
N LEU A 492 -8.42 11.10 -1.14
CA LEU A 492 -8.42 9.75 -0.60
C LEU A 492 -8.52 8.78 -1.76
N LEU A 493 -7.60 7.80 -1.80
CA LEU A 493 -7.58 6.76 -2.82
C LEU A 493 -8.03 5.45 -2.19
N PRO A 494 -9.34 5.17 -2.13
CA PRO A 494 -9.90 4.10 -1.29
C PRO A 494 -9.49 2.69 -1.74
N GLU A 495 -9.06 2.52 -2.99
CA GLU A 495 -8.56 1.24 -3.51
C GLU A 495 -7.08 1.00 -3.17
N THR A 496 -6.42 1.98 -2.57
CA THR A 496 -5.00 1.91 -2.16
C THR A 496 -4.87 2.21 -0.67
N ALA A 497 -3.66 2.07 -0.15
CA ALA A 497 -3.35 2.45 1.23
C ALA A 497 -3.01 3.95 1.37
N SER A 498 -3.33 4.80 0.38
CA SER A 498 -2.72 6.12 0.25
C SER A 498 -3.73 7.27 0.29
N VAL A 499 -3.31 8.37 0.90
CA VAL A 499 -4.06 9.64 0.99
C VAL A 499 -3.12 10.80 0.68
N ARG A 500 -3.54 11.76 -0.15
CA ARG A 500 -2.85 13.03 -0.36
C ARG A 500 -3.58 14.15 0.38
N ARG A 501 -2.84 14.98 1.10
CA ARG A 501 -3.32 16.15 1.82
C ARG A 501 -2.62 17.40 1.31
N ILE A 502 -3.39 18.43 1.01
CA ILE A 502 -2.91 19.68 0.42
C ILE A 502 -3.47 20.82 1.25
N SER A 503 -2.59 21.67 1.80
CA SER A 503 -2.95 22.92 2.48
C SER A 503 -2.46 24.09 1.64
N ILE A 504 -3.36 25.02 1.29
CA ILE A 504 -3.05 26.20 0.49
C ILE A 504 -3.34 27.45 1.32
N ARG A 505 -2.36 28.36 1.36
CA ARG A 505 -2.46 29.64 2.05
C ARG A 505 -2.05 30.76 1.10
N ARG A 506 -2.61 31.96 1.29
CA ARG A 506 -2.10 33.17 0.62
C ARG A 506 -0.71 33.52 1.15
N GLY A 507 0.21 33.77 0.23
CA GLY A 507 1.53 34.32 0.50
C GLY A 507 1.54 35.84 0.44
N ARG A 508 2.71 36.44 0.25
CA ARG A 508 2.84 37.89 0.02
C ARG A 508 2.47 38.23 -1.42
N GLY A 509 1.76 39.35 -1.60
CA GLY A 509 1.22 39.71 -2.91
C GLY A 509 0.16 38.70 -3.36
N GLU A 510 0.10 38.45 -4.65
CA GLU A 510 -0.85 37.49 -5.26
C GLU A 510 -0.26 36.06 -5.36
N THR A 511 0.60 35.69 -4.40
CA THR A 511 1.19 34.35 -4.34
C THR A 511 0.37 33.43 -3.45
N ILE A 512 0.53 32.12 -3.68
CA ILE A 512 0.05 31.05 -2.81
C ILE A 512 1.21 30.18 -2.34
N ILE A 513 1.06 29.62 -1.16
CA ILE A 513 1.96 28.59 -0.61
C ILE A 513 1.15 27.32 -0.49
N MET A 514 1.55 26.27 -1.18
CA MET A 514 0.91 24.97 -1.18
C MET A 514 1.81 23.97 -0.45
N ASP A 515 1.40 23.56 0.73
CA ASP A 515 2.05 22.50 1.51
C ASP A 515 1.33 21.18 1.22
N MET A 516 2.08 20.16 0.83
CA MET A 516 1.55 18.83 0.56
C MET A 516 2.09 17.83 1.56
N SER A 517 1.30 16.81 1.86
CA SER A 517 1.70 15.65 2.66
C SER A 517 0.91 14.43 2.22
N GLU A 518 1.35 13.25 2.64
CA GLU A 518 0.65 12.01 2.32
C GLU A 518 0.65 11.02 3.49
N LEU A 519 -0.22 10.04 3.40
CA LEU A 519 -0.24 8.85 4.23
C LEU A 519 -0.22 7.62 3.31
N PRO A 520 0.59 6.59 3.58
CA PRO A 520 1.69 6.56 4.58
C PRO A 520 2.72 7.66 4.32
N ASN A 521 3.40 8.13 5.35
CA ASN A 521 4.32 9.27 5.27
C ASN A 521 5.81 8.85 5.15
N ASP A 522 6.71 9.81 5.25
CA ASP A 522 8.17 9.64 5.20
C ASP A 522 8.74 8.62 6.21
N ARG A 523 8.05 8.36 7.34
CA ARG A 523 8.44 7.30 8.29
C ARG A 523 8.44 5.91 7.67
N LEU A 524 7.60 5.67 6.65
CA LEU A 524 7.62 4.40 5.93
C LEU A 524 9.02 4.12 5.35
N ILE A 525 9.69 5.15 4.83
CA ILE A 525 11.04 4.99 4.27
C ILE A 525 12.07 4.69 5.36
N GLU A 526 11.96 5.34 6.52
CA GLU A 526 12.81 5.01 7.67
C GLU A 526 12.66 3.53 8.03
N THR A 527 11.41 3.06 8.16
CA THR A 527 11.10 1.64 8.43
C THR A 527 11.61 0.72 7.32
N MET A 528 11.51 1.12 6.05
CA MET A 528 12.05 0.36 4.92
C MET A 528 13.59 0.27 5.00
N ILE A 529 14.26 1.39 5.23
CA ILE A 529 15.72 1.45 5.34
C ILE A 529 16.21 0.57 6.48
N GLU A 530 15.58 0.63 7.64
CA GLU A 530 15.92 -0.19 8.81
C GLU A 530 15.75 -1.68 8.51
N SER A 531 14.60 -2.06 7.96
CA SER A 531 14.28 -3.45 7.62
C SER A 531 15.23 -4.03 6.56
N TYR A 532 15.47 -3.27 5.47
CA TYR A 532 16.38 -3.71 4.41
C TYR A 532 17.84 -3.73 4.88
N SER A 533 18.27 -2.79 5.74
CA SER A 533 19.62 -2.79 6.30
C SER A 533 19.88 -4.00 7.21
N ALA A 534 18.88 -4.41 7.97
CA ALA A 534 18.93 -5.64 8.78
C ALA A 534 19.01 -6.90 7.90
N THR A 535 18.29 -6.90 6.78
CA THR A 535 18.27 -8.02 5.82
C THR A 535 19.51 -8.03 4.92
N TYR A 536 20.02 -6.86 4.52
CA TYR A 536 21.13 -6.66 3.58
C TYR A 536 22.23 -5.78 4.22
N PRO A 537 23.16 -6.34 5.01
CA PRO A 537 24.17 -5.56 5.75
C PRO A 537 25.03 -4.66 4.87
N LYS A 538 25.30 -5.04 3.61
CA LYS A 538 26.04 -4.19 2.65
C LYS A 538 25.29 -2.90 2.32
N LEU A 539 23.96 -2.92 2.34
CA LEU A 539 23.14 -1.72 2.15
C LEU A 539 23.27 -0.79 3.35
N GLY A 540 23.21 -1.33 4.58
CA GLY A 540 23.42 -0.56 5.81
C GLY A 540 24.79 0.15 5.82
N ILE A 541 25.86 -0.58 5.45
CA ILE A 541 27.21 0.01 5.33
C ILE A 541 27.23 1.14 4.27
N GLY A 542 26.57 0.95 3.13
CA GLY A 542 26.47 1.97 2.08
C GLY A 542 25.77 3.24 2.57
N LEU A 543 24.66 3.08 3.30
CA LEU A 543 23.91 4.19 3.89
C LEU A 543 24.70 4.91 4.98
N ASP A 544 25.43 4.20 5.84
CA ASP A 544 26.33 4.76 6.84
C ASP A 544 27.46 5.60 6.22
N ILE A 545 28.00 5.16 5.08
CA ILE A 545 29.01 5.90 4.34
C ILE A 545 28.43 7.20 3.78
N ILE A 546 27.20 7.15 3.26
CA ILE A 546 26.49 8.33 2.76
C ILE A 546 26.24 9.31 3.91
N ASP A 547 25.69 8.86 5.02
CA ASP A 547 25.41 9.69 6.20
C ASP A 547 26.68 10.33 6.78
N LYS A 548 27.82 9.61 6.79
CA LYS A 548 29.12 10.15 7.24
C LYS A 548 29.68 11.21 6.30
N ARG A 549 29.45 11.10 4.98
CA ARG A 549 30.00 12.04 3.99
C ARG A 549 29.13 13.26 3.74
N ILE A 550 27.81 13.11 3.85
CA ILE A 550 26.84 14.14 3.47
C ILE A 550 26.26 14.84 4.71
N GLY A 551 26.21 14.15 5.82
CA GLY A 551 25.58 14.57 7.06
C GLY A 551 24.45 13.60 7.46
N LYS A 552 24.39 13.32 8.73
CA LYS A 552 23.39 12.39 9.30
C LYS A 552 21.98 12.85 8.97
N GLY A 553 21.19 11.97 8.35
CA GLY A 553 19.80 12.23 7.98
C GLY A 553 19.59 12.96 6.65
N ALA A 554 20.64 13.16 5.83
CA ALA A 554 20.52 13.87 4.55
C ALA A 554 19.56 13.15 3.57
N ILE A 555 19.54 11.82 3.57
CA ILE A 555 18.60 11.03 2.77
C ILE A 555 17.17 11.29 3.24
N ASN A 556 16.93 11.25 4.55
CA ASN A 556 15.61 11.50 5.12
C ASN A 556 15.13 12.93 4.80
N GLU A 557 16.00 13.93 4.89
CA GLU A 557 15.67 15.30 4.50
C GLU A 557 15.36 15.43 3.00
N GLY A 558 16.13 14.75 2.14
CA GLY A 558 15.87 14.69 0.70
C GLY A 558 14.52 14.05 0.39
N MET A 559 14.23 12.90 0.99
CA MET A 559 12.95 12.19 0.83
C MET A 559 11.79 13.01 1.36
N ARG A 560 11.93 13.67 2.51
CA ARG A 560 10.90 14.56 3.07
C ARG A 560 10.46 15.65 2.10
N ARG A 561 11.37 16.22 1.31
CA ARG A 561 11.05 17.22 0.29
C ARG A 561 10.15 16.67 -0.82
N VAL A 562 10.18 15.38 -1.09
CA VAL A 562 9.33 14.73 -2.09
C VAL A 562 7.99 14.29 -1.50
N PHE A 563 7.99 13.78 -0.26
CA PHE A 563 6.77 13.36 0.44
C PHE A 563 5.92 14.53 0.93
N SER A 564 6.57 15.58 1.40
CA SER A 564 5.93 16.75 2.03
C SER A 564 6.46 18.06 1.44
N PRO A 565 6.35 18.27 0.12
CA PRO A 565 6.85 19.46 -0.54
C PRO A 565 6.04 20.71 -0.17
N THR A 566 6.74 21.84 -0.09
CA THR A 566 6.15 23.18 -0.10
C THR A 566 6.40 23.80 -1.47
N ILE A 567 5.34 24.16 -2.17
CA ILE A 567 5.37 24.71 -3.53
C ILE A 567 4.83 26.13 -3.50
N LEU A 568 5.55 27.04 -4.15
CA LEU A 568 5.12 28.42 -4.32
C LEU A 568 4.38 28.56 -5.65
N GLY A 569 3.25 29.25 -5.65
CA GLY A 569 2.49 29.57 -6.86
C GLY A 569 2.20 31.07 -6.95
N ILE A 570 1.98 31.55 -8.17
CA ILE A 570 1.62 32.93 -8.47
C ILE A 570 0.43 32.98 -9.42
N ASP A 571 -0.49 33.91 -9.20
CA ASP A 571 -1.66 34.13 -10.02
C ASP A 571 -1.25 34.48 -11.47
N THR A 572 -1.75 33.73 -12.45
CA THR A 572 -1.40 33.87 -13.87
C THR A 572 -2.01 35.11 -14.51
N SER A 573 -2.98 35.76 -13.88
CA SER A 573 -3.56 37.02 -14.35
C SER A 573 -2.61 38.22 -14.20
N LEU A 574 -1.54 38.09 -13.41
CA LEU A 574 -0.61 39.17 -13.13
C LEU A 574 0.40 39.37 -14.26
N PRO A 575 0.64 40.63 -14.68
CA PRO A 575 1.78 40.92 -15.57
C PRO A 575 3.09 40.50 -14.90
N GLY A 576 3.92 39.74 -15.61
CA GLY A 576 5.26 39.34 -15.12
C GLY A 576 5.30 38.05 -14.29
N TYR A 577 4.19 37.31 -14.14
CA TYR A 577 4.19 36.03 -13.42
C TYR A 577 5.26 35.04 -13.93
N ARG A 578 5.53 35.01 -15.26
CA ARG A 578 6.58 34.16 -15.84
C ARG A 578 7.95 34.50 -15.33
N ALA A 579 8.29 35.81 -15.29
CA ALA A 579 9.57 36.27 -14.76
C ALA A 579 9.74 35.93 -13.26
N PHE A 580 8.65 36.01 -12.50
CA PHE A 580 8.63 35.56 -11.11
C PHE A 580 8.98 34.07 -10.98
N ILE A 581 8.30 33.20 -11.75
CA ILE A 581 8.54 31.75 -11.73
C ILE A 581 9.98 31.42 -12.13
N GLU A 582 10.48 32.06 -13.21
CA GLU A 582 11.86 31.87 -13.66
C GLU A 582 12.89 32.26 -12.57
N ASN A 583 12.66 33.38 -11.87
CA ASN A 583 13.54 33.84 -10.82
C ASN A 583 13.54 32.89 -9.60
N GLU A 584 12.37 32.45 -9.16
CA GLU A 584 12.26 31.51 -8.04
C GLU A 584 12.85 30.14 -8.41
N ASN A 585 12.65 29.67 -9.64
CA ASN A 585 13.28 28.44 -10.13
C ASN A 585 14.82 28.54 -10.17
N LYS A 586 15.39 29.69 -10.56
CA LYS A 586 16.83 29.93 -10.50
C LYS A 586 17.36 29.88 -9.07
N LYS A 587 16.68 30.52 -8.11
CA LYS A 587 17.06 30.45 -6.68
C LYS A 587 17.06 29.01 -6.16
N THR A 588 16.04 28.23 -6.52
CA THR A 588 15.93 26.81 -6.14
C THR A 588 17.06 25.99 -6.76
N ALA A 589 17.37 26.21 -8.05
CA ALA A 589 18.48 25.53 -8.73
C ALA A 589 19.84 25.88 -8.13
N GLU A 590 20.07 27.13 -7.73
CA GLU A 590 21.31 27.56 -7.05
C GLU A 590 21.44 26.92 -5.66
N ALA A 591 20.34 26.83 -4.90
CA ALA A 591 20.32 26.12 -3.62
C ALA A 591 20.63 24.62 -3.79
N ASN A 592 20.08 23.99 -4.83
CA ASN A 592 20.30 22.58 -5.14
C ASN A 592 21.69 22.29 -5.71
N ARG A 593 22.36 23.25 -6.36
CA ARG A 593 23.77 23.09 -6.82
C ARG A 593 24.74 22.77 -5.68
N ARG A 594 24.46 23.23 -4.47
CA ARG A 594 25.22 22.86 -3.26
C ARG A 594 25.09 21.37 -2.90
N SER A 595 24.06 20.70 -3.39
CA SER A 595 23.80 19.26 -3.19
C SER A 595 24.35 18.37 -4.33
N ARG A 596 24.85 18.93 -5.44
CA ARG A 596 25.44 18.18 -6.58
C ARG A 596 26.59 17.22 -6.23
N PRO A 597 27.51 17.57 -5.30
CA PRO A 597 28.54 16.62 -4.91
C PRO A 597 27.99 15.28 -4.40
N ILE A 598 26.79 15.28 -3.91
CA ILE A 598 26.10 14.14 -3.29
C ILE A 598 25.73 13.10 -4.35
N LYS A 599 25.09 13.51 -5.45
CA LYS A 599 24.74 12.62 -6.56
C LYS A 599 25.98 11.94 -7.14
N ASN A 600 27.02 12.73 -7.40
CA ASN A 600 28.29 12.20 -7.93
C ASN A 600 28.98 11.22 -6.98
N ILE A 601 28.81 11.37 -5.67
CA ILE A 601 29.32 10.43 -4.66
C ILE A 601 28.51 9.14 -4.69
N ILE A 602 27.19 9.24 -4.76
CA ILE A 602 26.29 8.08 -4.86
C ILE A 602 26.58 7.31 -6.15
N ASP A 603 26.61 7.99 -7.28
CA ASP A 603 26.91 7.39 -8.59
C ASP A 603 28.26 6.71 -8.63
N ARG A 604 29.31 7.31 -8.05
CA ARG A 604 30.66 6.69 -7.93
C ARG A 604 30.70 5.48 -6.99
N LEU A 605 30.02 5.54 -5.85
CA LEU A 605 30.00 4.44 -4.88
C LEU A 605 29.33 3.19 -5.44
N PHE A 606 28.44 3.32 -6.41
CA PHE A 606 27.67 2.24 -6.98
C PHE A 606 28.12 1.84 -8.41
N SER A 607 28.71 2.74 -9.21
CA SER A 607 29.24 2.43 -10.55
C SER A 607 30.61 1.73 -10.53
N GLU A 608 31.42 1.88 -9.48
CA GLU A 608 32.72 1.21 -9.36
C GLU A 608 32.63 -0.30 -9.07
N ARG A 609 31.42 -0.85 -8.85
CA ARG A 609 31.21 -2.27 -8.50
C ARG A 609 30.77 -3.16 -9.67
N GLU A 610 30.55 -2.62 -10.86
CA GLU A 610 30.25 -3.41 -12.08
C GLU A 610 31.48 -3.87 -12.86
N LYS A 611 32.70 -3.53 -12.43
CA LYS A 611 33.91 -4.08 -13.06
C LYS A 611 34.18 -5.48 -12.51
N PRO A 612 34.17 -6.52 -13.36
CA PRO A 612 34.59 -7.87 -12.94
C PRO A 612 36.03 -7.79 -12.45
N GLU A 613 36.30 -8.34 -11.26
CA GLU A 613 37.64 -8.59 -10.78
C GLU A 613 38.43 -9.31 -11.90
N LYS A 614 39.39 -8.62 -12.49
CA LYS A 614 40.36 -9.25 -13.38
C LYS A 614 41.04 -10.37 -12.58
N GLN A 615 40.74 -11.59 -12.95
CA GLN A 615 41.50 -12.75 -12.48
C GLN A 615 42.99 -12.46 -12.65
N GLY A 616 43.67 -12.18 -11.55
CA GLY A 616 45.11 -12.16 -11.50
C GLY A 616 45.64 -13.56 -11.85
N LYS A 617 46.37 -13.63 -12.95
CA LYS A 617 47.22 -14.78 -13.27
C LYS A 617 48.26 -14.93 -12.16
N MET A 618 48.26 -16.04 -11.49
CA MET A 618 49.43 -16.84 -11.11
C MET A 618 49.02 -18.28 -10.93
#